data_ab8f22db4543fdec2a9f2cf163031a6b
#
_entry.id   ab8f22db4543fdec2a9f2cf163031a6b
#
_cell.length_a   1.000
_cell.length_b   1.000
_cell.length_c   1.000
_cell.angle_alpha   90.00
_cell.angle_beta   90.00
_cell.angle_gamma   90.00
#
_symmetry.space_group_name_H-M   'P 1'
#
loop_
_entity.id
_entity.type
_entity.pdbx_description
1 polymer ?
#
loop_
_entity_poly.entity_id
_entity_poly.type
_entity_poly.pdbx_seq_one_letter_code
_entity_poly.pdbx_strand_id
1 'polypeptide(L)'
;MRWIKVLAAACAVQALALFTPAFAETPAAEKPIEVKVIVVANFEPGADTGDAPGEFQLWAERENLSEAIPFKGGLHPLMRNEDGLYGIVWGSTGRMFGSASEQLAAMVLDPRFDFSKTYWLLTGISGGDPELAPVGSAAWARWVINGDPLREFDDREIPADWPYGLFAIGASKPNELPNDPNSFGAITDPAHLSMALPLNQGLAYWAYGLTRDVKIPDSAIMKKERKAWRGYPNAQKPPVVLMGETLGALRYWHGEKRTQWARDWVKLWTGGKGVFAMSNMESQTIAGGLYSLSKAGLVDMDRVMVLRTASNFTMPPPDVSATKSVGEEEAGQLGAYEANYVVGIPVVRELMKNWTKYRDAIPSAPIPAAPSQ
;
A
#
# COMPACT_ATOMS: atom_id res chain seq x y z
N MET A 1 38.59 33.95 91.48
CA MET A 1 38.55 35.11 90.54
C MET A 1 38.17 34.58 89.17
N ARG A 2 37.15 35.10 88.58
CA ARG A 2 36.54 35.10 87.28
C ARG A 2 35.16 34.38 87.18
N TRP A 3 34.20 35.23 86.98
CA TRP A 3 32.78 34.98 86.83
C TRP A 3 32.49 34.40 85.46
N ILE A 4 31.64 33.34 85.45
CA ILE A 4 31.05 32.80 84.24
C ILE A 4 29.59 33.25 84.21
N LYS A 5 29.25 34.07 83.22
CA LYS A 5 27.85 34.44 82.92
C LYS A 5 27.18 33.33 82.13
N VAL A 6 26.06 32.86 82.65
CA VAL A 6 25.17 31.94 81.94
C VAL A 6 24.23 32.73 81.04
N LEU A 7 24.27 32.53 79.73
CA LEU A 7 23.30 33.04 78.77
C LEU A 7 22.23 31.98 78.56
N ALA A 8 20.98 32.30 78.85
CA ALA A 8 19.82 31.53 78.55
C ALA A 8 19.50 31.65 77.03
N ALA A 9 19.52 30.52 76.32
CA ALA A 9 19.07 30.46 74.91
C ALA A 9 17.56 30.12 74.89
N ALA A 10 16.77 31.04 74.32
CA ALA A 10 15.37 30.83 74.06
C ALA A 10 15.22 29.98 72.79
N CYS A 11 14.62 28.80 72.91
CA CYS A 11 14.25 27.96 71.76
C CYS A 11 12.99 28.56 71.07
N ALA A 12 13.17 29.12 69.89
CA ALA A 12 12.06 29.43 69.00
C ALA A 12 11.70 28.18 68.22
N VAL A 13 10.53 27.61 68.52
CA VAL A 13 9.94 26.52 67.72
C VAL A 13 9.35 27.13 66.43
N GLN A 14 10.06 26.97 65.29
CA GLN A 14 9.51 27.27 63.99
C GLN A 14 8.60 26.11 63.56
N ALA A 15 7.30 26.39 63.41
CA ALA A 15 6.34 25.46 62.80
C ALA A 15 6.66 25.35 61.29
N LEU A 16 7.22 24.22 60.85
CA LEU A 16 7.33 23.87 59.46
C LEU A 16 5.91 23.55 58.94
N ALA A 17 5.30 24.43 58.18
CA ALA A 17 4.13 24.17 57.38
C ALA A 17 4.55 23.20 56.27
N LEU A 18 4.11 21.95 56.34
CA LEU A 18 4.22 20.98 55.26
C LEU A 18 3.35 21.42 54.12
N PHE A 19 3.97 22.07 53.14
CA PHE A 19 3.37 22.25 51.81
C PHE A 19 3.34 20.84 51.14
N THR A 20 2.22 20.16 51.16
CA THR A 20 1.95 19.08 50.26
C THR A 20 1.77 19.69 48.86
N PRO A 21 2.64 19.35 47.86
CA PRO A 21 2.38 19.78 46.49
C PRO A 21 1.07 19.13 46.08
N ALA A 22 0.06 19.92 45.74
CA ALA A 22 -1.10 19.44 45.05
C ALA A 22 -0.59 18.92 43.67
N PHE A 23 -0.52 17.61 43.55
CA PHE A 23 -0.34 17.01 42.22
C PHE A 23 -1.57 17.47 41.42
N ALA A 24 -1.35 18.34 40.45
CA ALA A 24 -2.36 18.64 39.46
C ALA A 24 -2.78 17.28 38.83
N GLU A 25 -4.04 16.92 38.95
CA GLU A 25 -4.58 15.77 38.25
C GLU A 25 -4.21 15.91 36.80
N THR A 26 -3.42 14.97 36.27
CA THR A 26 -3.16 14.87 34.83
C THR A 26 -4.52 14.73 34.17
N PRO A 27 -4.89 15.61 33.22
CA PRO A 27 -6.18 15.49 32.53
C PRO A 27 -6.31 14.04 32.03
N ALA A 28 -7.45 13.41 32.26
CA ALA A 28 -7.72 12.08 31.76
C ALA A 28 -7.43 12.08 30.28
N ALA A 29 -6.54 11.19 29.83
CA ALA A 29 -6.19 11.10 28.41
C ALA A 29 -7.47 10.87 27.61
N GLU A 30 -7.73 11.73 26.63
CA GLU A 30 -8.88 11.56 25.75
C GLU A 30 -8.79 10.17 25.11
N LYS A 31 -9.95 9.50 24.97
CA LYS A 31 -10.03 8.19 24.35
C LYS A 31 -9.55 8.32 22.89
N PRO A 32 -8.62 7.50 22.41
CA PRO A 32 -8.18 7.55 21.01
C PRO A 32 -9.35 7.44 20.04
N ILE A 33 -9.27 8.17 18.95
CA ILE A 33 -10.26 8.15 17.87
C ILE A 33 -10.10 6.82 17.11
N GLU A 34 -11.15 6.00 17.11
CA GLU A 34 -11.21 4.79 16.32
C GLU A 34 -11.28 5.14 14.82
N VAL A 35 -10.25 4.79 14.06
CA VAL A 35 -10.22 4.96 12.61
C VAL A 35 -10.88 3.75 11.95
N LYS A 36 -12.00 3.95 11.26
CA LYS A 36 -12.77 2.85 10.66
C LYS A 36 -12.17 2.36 9.36
N VAL A 37 -12.04 3.25 8.40
CA VAL A 37 -11.51 2.98 7.06
C VAL A 37 -10.56 4.10 6.68
N ILE A 38 -9.42 3.73 6.10
CA ILE A 38 -8.45 4.67 5.54
C ILE A 38 -8.12 4.28 4.09
N VAL A 39 -8.22 5.25 3.19
CA VAL A 39 -7.73 5.15 1.81
C VAL A 39 -6.31 5.67 1.76
N VAL A 40 -5.40 4.87 1.25
CA VAL A 40 -3.98 5.18 1.16
C VAL A 40 -3.59 5.28 -0.32
N ALA A 41 -3.29 6.48 -0.76
CA ALA A 41 -2.75 6.79 -2.07
C ALA A 41 -1.25 7.11 -1.97
N ASN A 42 -0.54 7.17 -3.09
CA ASN A 42 0.91 7.35 -3.09
C ASN A 42 1.40 8.46 -4.02
N PHE A 43 0.64 8.78 -5.04
CA PHE A 43 1.02 9.77 -6.03
C PHE A 43 -0.10 10.80 -6.25
N GLU A 44 0.16 12.04 -5.82
CA GLU A 44 -0.71 13.19 -6.10
C GLU A 44 0.18 14.34 -6.60
N PRO A 45 0.16 14.66 -7.88
CA PRO A 45 0.87 15.82 -8.41
C PRO A 45 0.07 17.09 -8.07
N GLY A 46 0.70 18.04 -7.40
CA GLY A 46 0.02 19.31 -7.07
C GLY A 46 -0.76 19.28 -5.75
N ALA A 47 -1.97 19.82 -5.77
CA ALA A 47 -2.85 19.90 -4.60
C ALA A 47 -3.74 18.66 -4.48
N ASP A 48 -4.31 18.43 -3.30
CA ASP A 48 -5.24 17.32 -3.07
C ASP A 48 -6.62 17.55 -3.74
N THR A 49 -6.88 18.77 -4.19
CA THR A 49 -8.16 19.18 -4.82
C THR A 49 -7.95 20.34 -5.77
N GLY A 50 -8.78 20.45 -6.81
CA GLY A 50 -8.94 21.66 -7.62
C GLY A 50 -7.94 21.84 -8.78
N ASP A 51 -7.07 20.86 -9.05
CA ASP A 51 -6.16 20.87 -10.19
C ASP A 51 -6.26 19.57 -11.02
N ALA A 52 -5.18 19.14 -11.64
CA ALA A 52 -5.17 17.89 -12.40
C ALA A 52 -5.11 16.69 -11.44
N PRO A 53 -6.04 15.72 -11.52
CA PRO A 53 -6.11 14.64 -10.54
C PRO A 53 -4.91 13.71 -10.60
N GLY A 54 -4.49 13.27 -9.41
CA GLY A 54 -3.65 12.11 -9.19
C GLY A 54 -4.43 10.96 -8.56
N GLU A 55 -3.80 10.20 -7.68
CA GLU A 55 -4.41 9.04 -7.02
C GLU A 55 -5.36 9.43 -5.88
N PHE A 56 -5.22 10.61 -5.30
CA PHE A 56 -5.93 11.03 -4.10
C PHE A 56 -7.07 12.03 -4.36
N GLN A 57 -6.90 12.94 -5.32
CA GLN A 57 -7.86 14.05 -5.54
C GLN A 57 -9.31 13.58 -5.68
N LEU A 58 -9.58 12.52 -6.46
CA LEU A 58 -10.95 12.04 -6.64
C LEU A 58 -11.58 11.51 -5.35
N TRP A 59 -10.76 10.96 -4.44
CA TRP A 59 -11.21 10.58 -3.09
C TRP A 59 -11.47 11.80 -2.23
N ALA A 60 -10.55 12.77 -2.23
CA ALA A 60 -10.67 13.99 -1.45
C ALA A 60 -11.92 14.80 -1.83
N GLU A 61 -12.14 15.00 -3.12
CA GLU A 61 -13.27 15.80 -3.63
C GLU A 61 -14.63 15.11 -3.47
N ARG A 62 -14.72 13.83 -3.89
CA ARG A 62 -16.00 13.13 -3.97
C ARG A 62 -16.48 12.59 -2.63
N GLU A 63 -15.57 12.33 -1.70
CA GLU A 63 -15.89 11.91 -0.33
C GLU A 63 -15.71 13.06 0.69
N ASN A 64 -15.47 14.29 0.22
CA ASN A 64 -15.31 15.50 1.05
C ASN A 64 -14.29 15.30 2.19
N LEU A 65 -13.10 14.79 1.87
CA LEU A 65 -12.01 14.65 2.84
C LEU A 65 -11.35 16.01 3.08
N SER A 66 -12.03 16.89 3.80
CA SER A 66 -11.67 18.31 3.92
C SER A 66 -11.02 18.70 5.25
N GLU A 67 -11.14 17.86 6.28
CA GLU A 67 -10.50 18.10 7.58
C GLU A 67 -9.08 17.56 7.57
N ALA A 68 -8.09 18.46 7.66
CA ALA A 68 -6.66 18.12 7.70
C ALA A 68 -6.21 17.94 9.16
N ILE A 69 -5.67 16.77 9.48
CA ILE A 69 -5.16 16.44 10.82
C ILE A 69 -3.66 16.16 10.72
N PRO A 70 -2.81 17.17 10.96
CA PRO A 70 -1.36 16.98 10.97
C PRO A 70 -0.92 16.02 12.07
N PHE A 71 0.10 15.21 11.80
CA PHE A 71 0.76 14.34 12.77
C PHE A 71 2.27 14.48 12.69
N LYS A 72 2.95 14.16 13.80
CA LYS A 72 4.40 14.33 13.90
C LYS A 72 5.11 13.37 12.94
N GLY A 73 5.94 13.90 12.04
CA GLY A 73 6.67 13.12 11.03
C GLY A 73 5.89 12.89 9.73
N GLY A 74 4.63 13.33 9.63
CA GLY A 74 3.88 13.31 8.39
C GLY A 74 4.31 14.42 7.44
N LEU A 75 4.53 14.08 6.18
CA LEU A 75 4.76 15.05 5.09
C LEU A 75 3.45 15.54 4.48
N HIS A 76 2.38 14.80 4.72
CA HIS A 76 1.00 15.13 4.37
C HIS A 76 0.12 14.90 5.61
N PRO A 77 -0.90 15.74 5.88
CA PRO A 77 -1.83 15.49 6.95
C PRO A 77 -2.72 14.25 6.67
N LEU A 78 -3.19 13.62 7.71
CA LEU A 78 -4.30 12.69 7.59
C LEU A 78 -5.58 13.48 7.30
N MET A 79 -6.25 13.19 6.19
CA MET A 79 -7.47 13.86 5.79
C MET A 79 -8.69 13.08 6.28
N ARG A 80 -9.76 13.78 6.67
CA ARG A 80 -10.99 13.15 7.18
C ARG A 80 -12.25 13.86 6.67
N ASN A 81 -13.35 13.11 6.50
CA ASN A 81 -14.68 13.67 6.34
C ASN A 81 -15.53 13.54 7.63
N GLU A 82 -16.73 14.12 7.62
CA GLU A 82 -17.66 14.10 8.77
C GLU A 82 -18.12 12.68 9.14
N ASP A 83 -18.20 11.75 8.18
CA ASP A 83 -18.62 10.36 8.41
C ASP A 83 -17.52 9.51 9.06
N GLY A 84 -16.29 10.03 9.16
CA GLY A 84 -15.12 9.34 9.71
C GLY A 84 -14.45 8.41 8.72
N LEU A 85 -14.55 8.68 7.42
CA LEU A 85 -13.64 8.14 6.41
C LEU A 85 -12.35 8.95 6.44
N TYR A 86 -11.22 8.26 6.41
CA TYR A 86 -9.90 8.86 6.38
C TYR A 86 -9.20 8.61 5.04
N GLY A 87 -8.30 9.50 4.70
CA GLY A 87 -7.45 9.36 3.52
C GLY A 87 -6.09 9.99 3.75
N ILE A 88 -5.07 9.44 3.08
CA ILE A 88 -3.71 9.95 3.11
C ILE A 88 -3.00 9.69 1.79
N VAL A 89 -2.09 10.57 1.42
CA VAL A 89 -1.15 10.37 0.32
C VAL A 89 0.29 10.44 0.82
N TRP A 90 1.08 9.42 0.53
CA TRP A 90 2.47 9.33 1.02
C TRP A 90 3.48 10.05 0.13
N GLY A 91 3.28 9.99 -1.17
CA GLY A 91 4.12 10.64 -2.17
C GLY A 91 3.34 11.69 -2.94
N SER A 92 3.92 12.85 -3.14
CA SER A 92 3.46 13.85 -4.10
C SER A 92 4.65 14.65 -4.58
N THR A 93 4.45 15.64 -5.43
CA THR A 93 5.53 16.50 -5.90
C THR A 93 6.34 17.03 -4.72
N GLY A 94 7.63 16.67 -4.67
CA GLY A 94 8.53 17.05 -3.58
C GLY A 94 8.50 16.16 -2.33
N ARG A 95 7.70 15.10 -2.31
CA ARG A 95 7.68 14.10 -1.23
C ARG A 95 8.39 12.82 -1.66
N MET A 96 9.01 12.12 -0.71
CA MET A 96 9.83 10.95 -0.99
C MET A 96 8.99 9.67 -0.95
N PHE A 97 8.86 8.96 -2.06
CA PHE A 97 8.20 7.65 -2.10
C PHE A 97 8.77 6.65 -1.10
N GLY A 98 10.09 6.65 -0.90
CA GLY A 98 10.76 5.75 0.03
C GLY A 98 10.46 6.00 1.50
N SER A 99 9.81 7.11 1.86
CA SER A 99 9.48 7.45 3.25
C SER A 99 8.06 7.01 3.67
N ALA A 100 7.37 6.22 2.86
CA ALA A 100 5.99 5.81 3.15
C ALA A 100 5.88 4.99 4.45
N SER A 101 6.80 4.06 4.70
CA SER A 101 6.78 3.24 5.93
C SER A 101 7.10 4.05 7.19
N GLU A 102 7.99 5.04 7.10
CA GLU A 102 8.33 5.92 8.22
C GLU A 102 7.16 6.83 8.58
N GLN A 103 6.48 7.40 7.59
CA GLN A 103 5.29 8.23 7.80
C GLN A 103 4.13 7.37 8.35
N LEU A 104 3.93 6.15 7.81
CA LEU A 104 2.96 5.19 8.30
C LEU A 104 3.20 4.87 9.78
N ALA A 105 4.45 4.55 10.16
CA ALA A 105 4.80 4.28 11.54
C ALA A 105 4.54 5.49 12.45
N ALA A 106 4.93 6.70 12.02
CA ALA A 106 4.68 7.92 12.75
C ALA A 106 3.18 8.19 12.97
N MET A 107 2.35 7.94 11.96
CA MET A 107 0.89 8.08 12.05
C MET A 107 0.27 7.05 13.00
N VAL A 108 0.63 5.77 12.86
CA VAL A 108 0.05 4.68 13.65
C VAL A 108 0.46 4.76 15.12
N LEU A 109 1.63 5.33 15.42
CA LEU A 109 2.11 5.57 16.78
C LEU A 109 1.57 6.86 17.41
N ASP A 110 0.80 7.64 16.69
CA ASP A 110 0.18 8.86 17.26
C ASP A 110 -0.94 8.45 18.23
N PRO A 111 -0.83 8.80 19.52
CA PRO A 111 -1.76 8.33 20.57
C PRO A 111 -3.19 8.87 20.42
N ARG A 112 -3.41 9.84 19.53
CA ARG A 112 -4.75 10.36 19.23
C ARG A 112 -5.63 9.37 18.47
N PHE A 113 -5.05 8.34 17.85
CA PHE A 113 -5.75 7.42 16.96
C PHE A 113 -5.63 5.97 17.43
N ASP A 114 -6.67 5.19 17.13
CA ASP A 114 -6.70 3.73 17.26
C ASP A 114 -6.91 3.10 15.88
N PHE A 115 -5.87 2.44 15.37
CA PHE A 115 -5.89 1.74 14.09
C PHE A 115 -6.06 0.22 14.22
N SER A 116 -6.27 -0.30 15.42
CA SER A 116 -6.29 -1.74 15.69
C SER A 116 -7.39 -2.51 14.94
N LYS A 117 -8.46 -1.82 14.53
CA LYS A 117 -9.59 -2.40 13.77
C LYS A 117 -9.77 -1.76 12.38
N THR A 118 -8.87 -0.88 11.99
CA THR A 118 -8.96 -0.12 10.74
C THR A 118 -8.90 -1.03 9.52
N TYR A 119 -9.79 -0.79 8.56
CA TYR A 119 -9.64 -1.30 7.21
C TYR A 119 -8.77 -0.37 6.38
N TRP A 120 -7.72 -0.94 5.80
CA TRP A 120 -6.75 -0.23 4.96
C TRP A 120 -7.00 -0.55 3.50
N LEU A 121 -7.33 0.45 2.70
CA LEU A 121 -7.38 0.34 1.25
C LEU A 121 -6.13 0.98 0.66
N LEU A 122 -5.12 0.15 0.34
CA LEU A 122 -3.94 0.59 -0.40
C LEU A 122 -4.31 0.64 -1.87
N THR A 123 -4.25 1.82 -2.46
CA THR A 123 -4.75 2.06 -3.80
C THR A 123 -3.83 2.95 -4.61
N GLY A 124 -3.97 2.95 -5.93
CA GLY A 124 -3.18 3.76 -6.83
C GLY A 124 -3.02 3.17 -8.23
N ILE A 125 -2.35 3.92 -9.09
CA ILE A 125 -2.10 3.49 -10.46
C ILE A 125 -0.94 2.50 -10.58
N SER A 126 -0.87 1.80 -11.70
CA SER A 126 0.08 0.70 -11.91
C SER A 126 0.33 0.46 -13.39
N GLY A 127 1.45 -0.18 -13.72
CA GLY A 127 1.63 -0.83 -14.99
C GLY A 127 0.88 -2.17 -15.03
N GLY A 128 0.01 -2.37 -15.99
CA GLY A 128 -0.74 -3.61 -16.18
C GLY A 128 0.01 -4.64 -17.05
N ASP A 129 -0.23 -5.94 -16.77
CA ASP A 129 0.22 -7.01 -17.68
C ASP A 129 -0.71 -7.09 -18.89
N PRO A 130 -0.22 -6.86 -20.12
CA PRO A 130 -1.05 -6.90 -21.33
C PRO A 130 -1.63 -8.29 -21.63
N GLU A 131 -1.06 -9.36 -21.12
CA GLU A 131 -1.64 -10.70 -21.25
C GLU A 131 -2.88 -10.89 -20.38
N LEU A 132 -3.02 -10.13 -19.30
CA LEU A 132 -4.08 -10.32 -18.33
C LEU A 132 -5.19 -9.28 -18.44
N ALA A 133 -4.86 -8.01 -18.60
CA ALA A 133 -5.82 -6.93 -18.48
C ALA A 133 -5.54 -5.76 -19.45
N PRO A 134 -6.57 -5.04 -19.90
CA PRO A 134 -6.43 -3.78 -20.61
C PRO A 134 -6.08 -2.61 -19.67
N VAL A 135 -5.53 -1.53 -20.24
CA VAL A 135 -5.40 -0.24 -19.54
C VAL A 135 -6.76 0.24 -19.04
N GLY A 136 -6.78 0.85 -17.85
CA GLY A 136 -7.98 1.26 -17.12
C GLY A 136 -8.60 0.16 -16.26
N SER A 137 -8.12 -1.09 -16.33
CA SER A 137 -8.61 -2.17 -15.47
C SER A 137 -8.16 -2.02 -14.03
N ALA A 138 -8.94 -2.57 -13.11
CA ALA A 138 -8.64 -2.59 -11.67
C ALA A 138 -8.44 -4.04 -11.18
N ALA A 139 -7.42 -4.28 -10.36
CA ALA A 139 -7.12 -5.59 -9.79
C ALA A 139 -7.11 -5.57 -8.27
N TRP A 140 -7.85 -6.49 -7.65
CA TRP A 140 -7.75 -6.82 -6.24
C TRP A 140 -6.66 -7.88 -6.04
N ALA A 141 -5.72 -7.61 -5.13
CA ALA A 141 -4.60 -8.49 -4.87
C ALA A 141 -4.84 -9.41 -3.66
N ARG A 142 -4.31 -10.65 -3.74
CA ARG A 142 -4.25 -11.62 -2.65
C ARG A 142 -2.87 -11.67 -2.00
N TRP A 143 -1.86 -11.20 -2.71
CA TRP A 143 -0.50 -11.03 -2.23
C TRP A 143 0.07 -9.69 -2.69
N VAL A 144 0.94 -9.12 -1.85
CA VAL A 144 1.86 -8.05 -2.23
C VAL A 144 3.23 -8.68 -2.44
N ILE A 145 3.74 -8.58 -3.66
CA ILE A 145 5.04 -9.16 -4.04
C ILE A 145 6.10 -8.07 -4.02
N ASN A 146 7.23 -8.36 -3.38
CA ASN A 146 8.37 -7.47 -3.30
C ASN A 146 9.33 -7.74 -4.45
N GLY A 147 9.56 -6.75 -5.30
CA GLY A 147 10.45 -6.80 -6.45
C GLY A 147 11.83 -6.17 -6.23
N ASP A 148 12.14 -5.73 -4.99
CA ASP A 148 13.40 -5.02 -4.73
C ASP A 148 14.56 -5.94 -4.29
N PRO A 149 14.38 -6.93 -3.38
CA PRO A 149 15.49 -7.77 -2.92
C PRO A 149 15.83 -8.86 -3.94
N LEU A 150 16.70 -8.55 -4.89
CA LEU A 150 17.13 -9.48 -5.93
C LEU A 150 18.60 -9.23 -6.35
N ARG A 151 19.15 -10.14 -7.13
CA ARG A 151 20.38 -9.94 -7.90
C ARG A 151 19.98 -9.48 -9.30
N GLU A 152 20.62 -8.42 -9.77
CA GLU A 152 20.45 -7.90 -11.12
C GLU A 152 21.77 -7.95 -11.86
N PHE A 153 21.80 -8.73 -12.95
CA PHE A 153 22.91 -8.80 -13.89
C PHE A 153 22.50 -8.07 -15.17
N ASP A 154 23.46 -7.49 -15.85
CA ASP A 154 23.23 -6.88 -17.16
C ASP A 154 22.74 -7.96 -18.15
N ASP A 155 21.60 -7.74 -18.78
CA ASP A 155 21.00 -8.71 -19.72
C ASP A 155 21.90 -9.02 -20.93
N ARG A 156 22.95 -8.24 -21.17
CA ARG A 156 23.97 -8.47 -22.22
C ARG A 156 25.09 -9.41 -21.79
N GLU A 157 25.24 -9.63 -20.49
CA GLU A 157 26.35 -10.40 -19.89
C GLU A 157 25.88 -11.72 -19.27
N ILE A 158 24.58 -12.04 -19.36
CA ILE A 158 24.01 -13.28 -18.82
C ILE A 158 24.26 -14.47 -19.77
N PRO A 159 24.23 -15.71 -19.26
CA PRO A 159 24.21 -16.91 -20.09
C PRO A 159 23.07 -16.88 -21.13
N ALA A 160 23.32 -17.45 -22.31
CA ALA A 160 22.36 -17.39 -23.42
C ALA A 160 21.04 -18.14 -23.16
N ASP A 161 21.02 -19.06 -22.22
CA ASP A 161 19.84 -19.82 -21.79
C ASP A 161 19.04 -19.13 -20.67
N TRP A 162 19.50 -17.97 -20.18
CA TRP A 162 18.74 -17.19 -19.20
C TRP A 162 17.76 -16.25 -19.89
N PRO A 163 16.49 -16.19 -19.43
CA PRO A 163 15.50 -15.29 -20.03
C PRO A 163 15.78 -13.81 -19.72
N TYR A 164 16.41 -13.53 -18.58
CA TYR A 164 16.74 -12.19 -18.07
C TYR A 164 17.77 -12.29 -16.94
N GLY A 165 18.35 -11.14 -16.56
CA GLY A 165 19.39 -11.07 -15.52
C GLY A 165 18.89 -10.87 -14.09
N LEU A 166 17.60 -11.10 -13.79
CA LEU A 166 17.01 -10.89 -12.47
C LEU A 166 16.73 -12.23 -11.78
N PHE A 167 17.23 -12.42 -10.54
CA PHE A 167 17.01 -13.66 -9.80
C PHE A 167 17.11 -13.47 -8.27
N ALA A 168 16.62 -14.43 -7.52
CA ALA A 168 16.56 -14.35 -6.06
C ALA A 168 17.96 -14.32 -5.43
N ILE A 169 18.12 -13.52 -4.36
CA ILE A 169 19.33 -13.59 -3.53
C ILE A 169 19.43 -15.00 -2.93
N GLY A 170 20.57 -15.66 -3.11
CA GLY A 170 20.76 -17.03 -2.67
C GLY A 170 20.38 -18.12 -3.67
N ALA A 171 19.79 -17.75 -4.81
CA ALA A 171 19.61 -18.63 -5.96
C ALA A 171 20.82 -18.55 -6.92
N SER A 172 20.94 -19.52 -7.83
CA SER A 172 22.02 -19.59 -8.80
C SER A 172 21.67 -18.99 -10.16
N LYS A 173 20.38 -18.93 -10.49
CA LYS A 173 19.84 -18.41 -11.76
C LYS A 173 18.36 -17.97 -11.62
N PRO A 174 17.79 -17.36 -12.66
CA PRO A 174 16.37 -17.04 -12.70
C PRO A 174 15.46 -18.24 -12.41
N ASN A 175 14.28 -17.95 -11.84
CA ASN A 175 13.23 -18.93 -11.55
C ASN A 175 13.59 -20.04 -10.54
N GLU A 176 14.64 -19.84 -9.75
CA GLU A 176 14.97 -20.68 -8.61
C GLU A 176 14.74 -19.96 -7.29
N LEU A 177 14.17 -20.70 -6.32
CA LEU A 177 14.17 -20.27 -4.93
C LEU A 177 15.58 -20.39 -4.34
N PRO A 178 15.91 -19.62 -3.29
CA PRO A 178 17.15 -19.82 -2.55
C PRO A 178 17.26 -21.26 -2.05
N ASN A 179 18.29 -21.98 -2.48
CA ASN A 179 18.52 -23.39 -2.15
C ASN A 179 19.58 -23.60 -1.05
N ASP A 180 20.32 -22.56 -0.69
CA ASP A 180 21.23 -22.58 0.44
C ASP A 180 20.50 -22.20 1.73
N PRO A 181 20.39 -23.11 2.73
CA PRO A 181 19.76 -22.79 4.01
C PRO A 181 20.48 -21.68 4.79
N ASN A 182 21.71 -21.33 4.40
CA ASN A 182 22.47 -20.22 4.96
C ASN A 182 22.36 -18.94 4.10
N SER A 183 21.59 -18.96 3.02
CA SER A 183 21.36 -17.76 2.22
C SER A 183 20.50 -16.75 2.96
N PHE A 184 20.66 -15.48 2.63
CA PHE A 184 19.95 -14.38 3.28
C PHE A 184 18.43 -14.60 3.35
N GLY A 185 17.79 -14.98 2.25
CA GLY A 185 16.35 -15.20 2.18
C GLY A 185 15.88 -16.43 2.96
N ALA A 186 16.65 -17.51 3.02
CA ALA A 186 16.27 -18.75 3.71
C ALA A 186 16.39 -18.62 5.23
N ILE A 187 17.42 -17.92 5.73
CA ILE A 187 17.68 -17.80 7.17
C ILE A 187 16.69 -16.82 7.82
N THR A 188 16.44 -15.69 7.17
CA THR A 188 15.70 -14.57 7.78
C THR A 188 14.20 -14.67 7.58
N ASP A 189 13.75 -15.42 6.58
CA ASP A 189 12.33 -15.52 6.22
C ASP A 189 12.01 -16.88 5.58
N PRO A 190 11.92 -17.95 6.36
CA PRO A 190 11.60 -19.30 5.83
C PRO A 190 10.23 -19.38 5.15
N ALA A 191 9.30 -18.52 5.49
CA ALA A 191 7.97 -18.44 4.89
C ALA A 191 7.93 -17.50 3.68
N HIS A 192 9.04 -16.87 3.32
CA HIS A 192 9.17 -15.90 2.22
C HIS A 192 8.22 -14.69 2.33
N LEU A 193 7.80 -14.31 3.55
CA LEU A 193 6.86 -13.21 3.77
C LEU A 193 7.41 -11.86 3.32
N SER A 194 8.73 -11.67 3.39
CA SER A 194 9.41 -10.48 2.87
C SER A 194 9.33 -10.36 1.33
N MET A 195 9.10 -11.49 0.64
CA MET A 195 9.02 -11.55 -0.82
C MET A 195 7.58 -11.64 -1.34
N ALA A 196 6.70 -12.34 -0.64
CA ALA A 196 5.29 -12.49 -0.98
C ALA A 196 4.45 -12.43 0.30
N LEU A 197 4.01 -11.23 0.66
CA LEU A 197 3.18 -11.01 1.84
C LEU A 197 1.73 -11.38 1.50
N PRO A 198 1.16 -12.43 2.14
CA PRO A 198 -0.22 -12.80 1.91
C PRO A 198 -1.17 -11.80 2.57
N LEU A 199 -2.23 -11.44 1.87
CA LEU A 199 -3.37 -10.68 2.39
C LEU A 199 -4.51 -11.65 2.76
N ASN A 200 -5.54 -11.13 3.43
CA ASN A 200 -6.76 -11.89 3.69
C ASN A 200 -7.51 -12.17 2.38
N GLN A 201 -7.37 -13.38 1.86
CA GLN A 201 -7.97 -13.77 0.59
C GLN A 201 -9.50 -13.71 0.62
N GLY A 202 -10.11 -14.08 1.75
CA GLY A 202 -11.57 -13.98 1.92
C GLY A 202 -12.08 -12.55 1.77
N LEU A 203 -11.36 -11.58 2.36
CA LEU A 203 -11.65 -10.16 2.23
C LEU A 203 -11.41 -9.66 0.80
N ALA A 204 -10.33 -10.07 0.15
CA ALA A 204 -10.04 -9.71 -1.24
C ALA A 204 -11.13 -10.22 -2.20
N TYR A 205 -11.57 -11.48 -2.07
CA TYR A 205 -12.67 -12.03 -2.88
C TYR A 205 -14.01 -11.38 -2.55
N TRP A 206 -14.25 -10.99 -1.31
CA TRP A 206 -15.44 -10.21 -0.94
C TRP A 206 -15.47 -8.84 -1.64
N ALA A 207 -14.36 -8.11 -1.60
CA ALA A 207 -14.22 -6.83 -2.29
C ALA A 207 -14.39 -6.98 -3.81
N TYR A 208 -13.78 -8.00 -4.40
CA TYR A 208 -13.98 -8.36 -5.80
C TYR A 208 -15.46 -8.67 -6.11
N GLY A 209 -16.13 -9.47 -5.27
CA GLY A 209 -17.53 -9.82 -5.44
C GLY A 209 -18.48 -8.62 -5.47
N LEU A 210 -18.17 -7.58 -4.69
CA LEU A 210 -18.92 -6.32 -4.70
C LEU A 210 -18.66 -5.47 -5.95
N THR A 211 -17.51 -5.63 -6.59
CA THR A 211 -17.02 -4.66 -7.58
C THR A 211 -16.81 -5.22 -8.97
N ARG A 212 -16.82 -6.55 -9.16
CA ARG A 212 -16.53 -7.20 -10.45
C ARG A 212 -17.41 -6.74 -11.62
N ASP A 213 -18.62 -6.27 -11.33
CA ASP A 213 -19.58 -5.81 -12.33
C ASP A 213 -19.63 -4.26 -12.45
N VAL A 214 -18.75 -3.55 -11.72
CA VAL A 214 -18.63 -2.09 -11.80
C VAL A 214 -18.22 -1.70 -13.22
N LYS A 215 -18.93 -0.73 -13.78
CA LYS A 215 -18.62 -0.20 -15.11
C LYS A 215 -17.53 0.86 -14.97
N ILE A 216 -16.34 0.52 -15.42
CA ILE A 216 -15.23 1.45 -15.46
C ILE A 216 -15.36 2.32 -16.72
N PRO A 217 -15.24 3.65 -16.60
CA PRO A 217 -15.25 4.56 -17.76
C PRO A 217 -14.14 4.22 -18.75
N ASP A 218 -14.50 4.17 -20.03
CA ASP A 218 -13.60 3.79 -21.12
C ASP A 218 -13.46 4.93 -22.12
N SER A 219 -12.40 5.72 -22.00
CA SER A 219 -12.16 6.90 -22.80
C SER A 219 -11.79 6.58 -24.28
N ALA A 220 -11.97 7.56 -25.17
CA ALA A 220 -11.56 7.42 -26.56
C ALA A 220 -10.04 7.22 -26.71
N ILE A 221 -9.25 7.81 -25.80
CA ILE A 221 -7.79 7.70 -25.78
C ILE A 221 -7.39 6.26 -25.42
N MET A 222 -7.96 5.69 -24.35
CA MET A 222 -7.72 4.31 -23.94
C MET A 222 -8.12 3.31 -25.04
N LYS A 223 -9.25 3.55 -25.73
CA LYS A 223 -9.68 2.74 -26.88
C LYS A 223 -8.69 2.80 -28.04
N LYS A 224 -8.08 3.96 -28.29
CA LYS A 224 -7.06 4.13 -29.33
C LYS A 224 -5.77 3.41 -28.96
N GLU A 225 -5.31 3.55 -27.73
CA GLU A 225 -4.09 2.92 -27.22
C GLU A 225 -4.16 1.39 -27.34
N ARG A 226 -5.26 0.78 -26.91
CA ARG A 226 -5.45 -0.68 -26.95
C ARG A 226 -5.38 -1.28 -28.37
N LYS A 227 -5.64 -0.51 -29.43
CA LYS A 227 -5.52 -0.98 -30.82
C LYS A 227 -4.09 -1.33 -31.22
N ALA A 228 -3.09 -0.75 -30.56
CA ALA A 228 -1.68 -1.07 -30.81
C ALA A 228 -1.28 -2.47 -30.33
N TRP A 229 -2.06 -3.08 -29.43
CA TRP A 229 -1.75 -4.35 -28.75
C TRP A 229 -2.13 -5.59 -29.56
N ARG A 230 -1.70 -5.65 -30.83
CA ARG A 230 -1.91 -6.82 -31.69
C ARG A 230 -1.23 -8.04 -31.09
N GLY A 231 -1.96 -9.18 -31.05
CA GLY A 231 -1.50 -10.42 -30.43
C GLY A 231 -1.78 -10.54 -28.93
N TYR A 232 -2.30 -9.48 -28.28
CA TYR A 232 -2.69 -9.47 -26.87
C TYR A 232 -4.20 -9.28 -26.72
N PRO A 233 -5.02 -10.34 -26.88
CA PRO A 233 -6.47 -10.21 -26.94
C PRO A 233 -7.09 -9.63 -25.65
N ASN A 234 -6.46 -9.85 -24.48
CA ASN A 234 -6.95 -9.29 -23.23
C ASN A 234 -6.65 -7.79 -23.14
N ALA A 235 -5.50 -7.33 -23.59
CA ALA A 235 -5.17 -5.90 -23.63
C ALA A 235 -6.10 -5.08 -24.54
N GLN A 236 -6.78 -5.72 -25.52
CA GLN A 236 -7.68 -5.06 -26.45
C GLN A 236 -9.13 -4.94 -25.95
N LYS A 237 -9.48 -5.58 -24.83
CA LYS A 237 -10.83 -5.54 -24.23
C LYS A 237 -11.12 -4.19 -23.59
N PRO A 238 -12.39 -3.85 -23.33
CA PRO A 238 -12.73 -2.76 -22.40
C PRO A 238 -12.19 -3.03 -20.97
N PRO A 239 -11.99 -1.99 -20.15
CA PRO A 239 -11.56 -2.13 -18.77
C PRO A 239 -12.46 -3.06 -17.95
N VAL A 240 -11.84 -3.84 -17.08
CA VAL A 240 -12.53 -4.81 -16.22
C VAL A 240 -11.99 -4.75 -14.79
N VAL A 241 -12.78 -5.27 -13.84
CA VAL A 241 -12.29 -5.57 -12.50
C VAL A 241 -11.89 -7.03 -12.46
N LEU A 242 -10.70 -7.33 -11.92
CA LEU A 242 -10.17 -8.70 -11.87
C LEU A 242 -9.48 -8.99 -10.52
N MET A 243 -9.14 -10.26 -10.33
CA MET A 243 -8.22 -10.70 -9.28
C MET A 243 -6.84 -10.90 -9.89
N GLY A 244 -5.79 -10.36 -9.24
CA GLY A 244 -4.42 -10.52 -9.71
C GLY A 244 -3.44 -9.82 -8.79
N GLU A 245 -2.21 -10.33 -8.72
CA GLU A 245 -1.25 -9.90 -7.73
C GLU A 245 -0.55 -8.61 -8.14
N THR A 246 -0.17 -7.83 -7.12
CA THR A 246 0.62 -6.62 -7.29
C THR A 246 2.09 -6.89 -6.96
N LEU A 247 2.99 -6.46 -7.86
CA LEU A 247 4.43 -6.47 -7.64
C LEU A 247 4.90 -5.04 -7.44
N GLY A 248 5.40 -4.73 -6.24
CA GLY A 248 5.98 -3.44 -5.91
C GLY A 248 7.50 -3.45 -5.98
N ALA A 249 8.10 -2.42 -6.55
CA ALA A 249 9.54 -2.17 -6.54
C ALA A 249 9.79 -0.66 -6.59
N LEU A 250 10.73 -0.16 -5.74
CA LEU A 250 11.03 1.29 -5.66
C LEU A 250 11.63 1.90 -6.94
N ARG A 251 11.84 1.09 -7.96
CA ARG A 251 12.26 1.53 -9.29
C ARG A 251 11.14 1.39 -10.31
N TYR A 252 11.03 2.35 -11.22
CA TYR A 252 10.27 2.17 -12.44
C TYR A 252 11.00 1.18 -13.36
N TRP A 253 10.26 0.25 -13.95
CA TRP A 253 10.76 -0.70 -14.93
C TRP A 253 9.76 -0.91 -16.06
N HIS A 254 10.25 -1.17 -17.26
CA HIS A 254 9.43 -1.33 -18.45
C HIS A 254 10.16 -2.20 -19.48
N GLY A 255 9.43 -3.08 -20.16
CA GLY A 255 9.97 -3.91 -21.23
C GLY A 255 9.57 -5.37 -21.10
N GLU A 256 9.66 -6.10 -22.22
CA GLU A 256 9.21 -7.49 -22.34
C GLU A 256 9.92 -8.42 -21.37
N LYS A 257 11.25 -8.36 -21.28
CA LYS A 257 12.02 -9.19 -20.32
C LYS A 257 11.67 -8.88 -18.87
N ARG A 258 11.36 -7.63 -18.53
CA ARG A 258 10.97 -7.22 -17.18
C ARG A 258 9.55 -7.66 -16.87
N THR A 259 8.65 -7.63 -17.83
CA THR A 259 7.28 -8.17 -17.69
C THR A 259 7.30 -9.69 -17.51
N GLN A 260 8.14 -10.39 -18.29
CA GLN A 260 8.33 -11.83 -18.11
C GLN A 260 8.91 -12.16 -16.72
N TRP A 261 9.92 -11.39 -16.27
CA TRP A 261 10.42 -11.52 -14.90
C TRP A 261 9.32 -11.33 -13.86
N ALA A 262 8.47 -10.34 -13.99
CA ALA A 262 7.41 -10.08 -13.03
C ALA A 262 6.40 -11.24 -12.95
N ARG A 263 6.01 -11.82 -14.08
CA ARG A 263 5.17 -13.03 -14.16
C ARG A 263 5.80 -14.21 -13.42
N ASP A 264 7.07 -14.48 -13.73
CA ASP A 264 7.82 -15.58 -13.14
C ASP A 264 8.08 -15.35 -11.66
N TRP A 265 8.39 -14.12 -11.26
CA TRP A 265 8.66 -13.73 -9.88
C TRP A 265 7.44 -13.90 -8.98
N VAL A 266 6.26 -13.45 -9.43
CA VAL A 266 5.00 -13.68 -8.72
C VAL A 266 4.72 -15.19 -8.60
N LYS A 267 4.86 -15.94 -9.67
CA LYS A 267 4.67 -17.39 -9.67
C LYS A 267 5.65 -18.09 -8.72
N LEU A 268 6.92 -17.71 -8.73
CA LEU A 268 7.97 -18.29 -7.90
C LEU A 268 7.62 -18.13 -6.41
N TRP A 269 7.41 -16.90 -5.96
CA TRP A 269 7.24 -16.59 -4.54
C TRP A 269 5.87 -16.97 -3.97
N THR A 270 4.86 -17.14 -4.81
CA THR A 270 3.53 -17.63 -4.39
C THR A 270 3.36 -19.14 -4.52
N GLY A 271 4.42 -19.87 -4.91
CA GLY A 271 4.35 -21.31 -5.17
C GLY A 271 3.36 -21.66 -6.29
N GLY A 272 3.29 -20.83 -7.33
CA GLY A 272 2.42 -21.03 -8.48
C GLY A 272 0.96 -20.59 -8.29
N LYS A 273 0.59 -20.04 -7.13
CA LYS A 273 -0.80 -19.67 -6.80
C LYS A 273 -1.18 -18.26 -7.23
N GLY A 274 -0.21 -17.36 -7.36
CA GLY A 274 -0.40 -15.96 -7.77
C GLY A 274 -0.26 -15.78 -9.28
N VAL A 275 -0.94 -14.76 -9.80
CA VAL A 275 -0.86 -14.32 -11.20
C VAL A 275 -0.48 -12.84 -11.20
N PHE A 276 0.62 -12.49 -11.83
CA PHE A 276 1.03 -11.09 -11.95
C PHE A 276 -0.01 -10.29 -12.74
N ALA A 277 -0.49 -9.20 -12.19
CA ALA A 277 -1.45 -8.32 -12.85
C ALA A 277 -0.96 -6.88 -12.95
N MET A 278 -0.38 -6.36 -11.86
CA MET A 278 -0.08 -4.94 -11.70
C MET A 278 1.31 -4.71 -11.11
N SER A 279 2.05 -3.74 -11.63
CA SER A 279 3.30 -3.25 -11.06
C SER A 279 3.10 -1.86 -10.44
N ASN A 280 3.78 -1.59 -9.34
CA ASN A 280 3.76 -0.28 -8.67
C ASN A 280 5.08 -0.03 -7.93
N MET A 281 5.24 1.10 -7.26
CA MET A 281 6.51 1.46 -6.62
C MET A 281 6.49 1.38 -5.09
N GLU A 282 5.33 1.14 -4.43
CA GLU A 282 5.21 1.39 -3.00
C GLU A 282 4.43 0.33 -2.19
N SER A 283 3.63 -0.52 -2.81
CA SER A 283 2.77 -1.47 -2.08
C SER A 283 3.55 -2.36 -1.13
N GLN A 284 4.74 -2.85 -1.54
CA GLN A 284 5.61 -3.70 -0.73
C GLN A 284 6.10 -2.96 0.53
N THR A 285 6.41 -1.68 0.41
CA THR A 285 6.91 -0.84 1.51
C THR A 285 5.80 -0.60 2.53
N ILE A 286 4.60 -0.23 2.07
CA ILE A 286 3.46 0.05 2.95
C ILE A 286 2.96 -1.22 3.61
N ALA A 287 2.77 -2.29 2.84
CA ALA A 287 2.30 -3.57 3.37
C ALA A 287 3.31 -4.18 4.36
N GLY A 288 4.62 -4.07 4.08
CA GLY A 288 5.68 -4.46 5.01
C GLY A 288 5.68 -3.66 6.31
N GLY A 289 5.44 -2.34 6.23
CA GLY A 289 5.26 -1.47 7.38
C GLY A 289 4.04 -1.87 8.22
N LEU A 290 2.88 -2.10 7.60
CA LEU A 290 1.67 -2.57 8.28
C LEU A 290 1.90 -3.94 8.93
N TYR A 291 2.58 -4.87 8.24
CA TYR A 291 2.93 -6.16 8.81
C TYR A 291 3.80 -6.02 10.07
N SER A 292 4.81 -5.15 10.05
CA SER A 292 5.64 -4.86 11.22
C SER A 292 4.81 -4.29 12.39
N LEU A 293 3.95 -3.31 12.13
CA LEU A 293 3.06 -2.69 13.11
C LEU A 293 2.01 -3.69 13.66
N SER A 294 1.60 -4.66 12.85
CA SER A 294 0.68 -5.72 13.29
C SER A 294 1.30 -6.64 14.35
N LYS A 295 2.62 -6.86 14.30
CA LYS A 295 3.33 -7.63 15.33
C LYS A 295 3.35 -6.91 16.68
N ALA A 296 3.18 -5.59 16.67
CA ALA A 296 3.01 -4.78 17.87
C ALA A 296 1.53 -4.66 18.32
N GLY A 297 0.59 -5.29 17.60
CA GLY A 297 -0.85 -5.21 17.89
C GLY A 297 -1.51 -3.87 17.58
N LEU A 298 -0.84 -3.01 16.78
CA LEU A 298 -1.30 -1.66 16.48
C LEU A 298 -2.23 -1.62 15.26
N VAL A 299 -2.12 -2.60 14.37
CA VAL A 299 -2.97 -2.78 13.18
C VAL A 299 -3.30 -4.26 12.99
N ASP A 300 -4.34 -4.54 12.19
CA ASP A 300 -4.77 -5.90 11.85
C ASP A 300 -4.53 -6.17 10.36
N MET A 301 -3.56 -7.04 10.04
CA MET A 301 -3.24 -7.39 8.64
C MET A 301 -4.39 -8.04 7.89
N ASP A 302 -5.31 -8.70 8.59
CA ASP A 302 -6.48 -9.31 7.97
C ASP A 302 -7.49 -8.26 7.45
N ARG A 303 -7.26 -6.96 7.72
CA ARG A 303 -8.06 -5.82 7.27
C ARG A 303 -7.39 -4.98 6.18
N VAL A 304 -6.27 -5.46 5.66
CA VAL A 304 -5.55 -4.79 4.57
C VAL A 304 -6.04 -5.30 3.22
N MET A 305 -6.41 -4.36 2.35
CA MET A 305 -6.81 -4.61 0.96
C MET A 305 -5.91 -3.82 0.02
N VAL A 306 -5.63 -4.39 -1.14
CA VAL A 306 -4.88 -3.70 -2.20
C VAL A 306 -5.67 -3.71 -3.49
N LEU A 307 -5.92 -2.51 -4.02
CA LEU A 307 -6.55 -2.26 -5.30
C LEU A 307 -5.59 -1.48 -6.18
N ARG A 308 -5.23 -2.03 -7.34
CA ARG A 308 -4.38 -1.33 -8.31
C ARG A 308 -5.07 -1.18 -9.65
N THR A 309 -4.80 -0.07 -10.34
CA THR A 309 -5.45 0.26 -11.62
C THR A 309 -4.42 0.53 -12.70
N ALA A 310 -4.59 -0.10 -13.85
CA ALA A 310 -3.64 -0.02 -14.95
C ALA A 310 -3.67 1.35 -15.63
N SER A 311 -2.65 2.18 -15.43
CA SER A 311 -2.46 3.47 -16.12
C SER A 311 -1.68 3.32 -17.43
N ASN A 312 -0.87 2.29 -17.52
CA ASN A 312 -0.02 1.94 -18.65
C ASN A 312 0.18 0.43 -18.68
N PHE A 313 0.90 -0.08 -19.67
CA PHE A 313 1.35 -1.47 -19.67
C PHE A 313 2.81 -1.57 -19.22
N THR A 314 3.21 -2.72 -18.69
CA THR A 314 4.57 -2.99 -18.20
C THR A 314 5.61 -3.20 -19.31
N MET A 315 5.18 -3.23 -20.56
CA MET A 315 6.03 -3.38 -21.73
C MET A 315 5.47 -2.60 -22.93
N PRO A 316 6.26 -2.32 -23.96
CA PRO A 316 5.75 -1.68 -25.16
C PRO A 316 4.83 -2.59 -25.98
N PRO A 317 3.88 -2.03 -26.74
CA PRO A 317 3.14 -2.81 -27.73
C PRO A 317 4.08 -3.30 -28.85
N PRO A 318 3.67 -4.34 -29.61
CA PRO A 318 4.47 -4.84 -30.73
C PRO A 318 4.93 -3.73 -31.69
N ASP A 319 6.17 -3.82 -32.15
CA ASP A 319 6.80 -2.89 -33.10
C ASP A 319 7.04 -1.47 -32.55
N VAL A 320 6.90 -1.24 -31.25
CA VAL A 320 7.17 0.04 -30.59
C VAL A 320 8.36 -0.12 -29.64
N SER A 321 9.30 0.82 -29.66
CA SER A 321 10.41 0.81 -28.71
C SER A 321 9.94 1.14 -27.28
N ALA A 322 10.63 0.61 -26.27
CA ALA A 322 10.34 0.90 -24.87
C ALA A 322 10.36 2.41 -24.56
N THR A 323 11.36 3.13 -25.10
CA THR A 323 11.50 4.58 -24.90
C THR A 323 10.29 5.36 -25.48
N LYS A 324 9.80 4.94 -26.65
CA LYS A 324 8.61 5.58 -27.25
C LYS A 324 7.36 5.26 -26.45
N SER A 325 7.19 4.02 -26.04
CA SER A 325 6.04 3.58 -25.24
C SER A 325 5.92 4.37 -23.93
N VAL A 326 7.03 4.52 -23.18
CA VAL A 326 7.05 5.29 -21.92
C VAL A 326 6.68 6.76 -22.13
N GLY A 327 7.09 7.37 -23.25
CA GLY A 327 6.76 8.77 -23.57
C GLY A 327 5.28 9.01 -23.93
N GLU A 328 4.49 7.96 -24.15
CA GLU A 328 3.08 8.03 -24.55
C GLU A 328 2.11 7.60 -23.43
N GLU A 329 2.59 7.34 -22.18
CA GLU A 329 1.82 6.76 -21.09
C GLU A 329 0.76 7.69 -20.45
N GLU A 330 0.81 8.99 -20.67
CA GLU A 330 -0.14 9.95 -20.05
C GLU A 330 -1.61 9.66 -20.36
N ALA A 331 -1.87 9.00 -21.46
CA ALA A 331 -3.23 8.74 -21.95
C ALA A 331 -4.06 7.82 -21.04
N GLY A 332 -3.42 6.88 -20.33
CA GLY A 332 -4.07 5.92 -19.45
C GLY A 332 -4.27 6.42 -18.02
N GLN A 333 -3.52 7.42 -17.59
CA GLN A 333 -3.49 7.85 -16.17
C GLN A 333 -4.84 8.33 -15.68
N LEU A 334 -5.51 9.24 -16.39
CA LEU A 334 -6.83 9.76 -16.00
C LEU A 334 -7.87 8.64 -15.90
N GLY A 335 -7.85 7.66 -16.80
CA GLY A 335 -8.72 6.50 -16.75
C GLY A 335 -8.44 5.62 -15.53
N ALA A 336 -7.17 5.48 -15.14
CA ALA A 336 -6.77 4.70 -13.99
C ALA A 336 -7.14 5.38 -12.66
N TYR A 337 -7.03 6.70 -12.53
CA TYR A 337 -7.49 7.45 -11.36
C TYR A 337 -9.01 7.30 -11.18
N GLU A 338 -9.76 7.41 -12.27
CA GLU A 338 -11.21 7.20 -12.23
C GLU A 338 -11.57 5.76 -11.84
N ALA A 339 -10.88 4.76 -12.43
CA ALA A 339 -11.08 3.35 -12.10
C ALA A 339 -10.79 3.05 -10.61
N ASN A 340 -9.73 3.67 -10.07
CA ASN A 340 -9.35 3.58 -8.68
C ASN A 340 -10.52 3.97 -7.75
N TYR A 341 -11.10 5.13 -8.00
CA TYR A 341 -12.22 5.61 -7.21
C TYR A 341 -13.50 4.77 -7.42
N VAL A 342 -13.94 4.58 -8.67
CA VAL A 342 -15.24 3.93 -8.93
C VAL A 342 -15.28 2.46 -8.52
N VAL A 343 -14.13 1.77 -8.52
CA VAL A 343 -14.02 0.39 -8.06
C VAL A 343 -13.80 0.31 -6.55
N GLY A 344 -13.05 1.23 -5.95
CA GLY A 344 -12.76 1.22 -4.52
C GLY A 344 -13.94 1.69 -3.65
N ILE A 345 -14.68 2.71 -4.10
CA ILE A 345 -15.70 3.37 -3.26
C ILE A 345 -16.87 2.47 -2.84
N PRO A 346 -17.37 1.50 -3.62
CA PRO A 346 -18.40 0.58 -3.14
C PRO A 346 -17.96 -0.23 -1.92
N VAL A 347 -16.69 -0.65 -1.86
CA VAL A 347 -16.11 -1.39 -0.74
C VAL A 347 -16.01 -0.49 0.49
N VAL A 348 -15.49 0.72 0.34
CA VAL A 348 -15.36 1.71 1.41
C VAL A 348 -16.73 2.04 2.02
N ARG A 349 -17.71 2.35 1.19
CA ARG A 349 -19.07 2.69 1.66
C ARG A 349 -19.75 1.51 2.33
N GLU A 350 -19.56 0.29 1.85
CA GLU A 350 -20.12 -0.89 2.49
C GLU A 350 -19.51 -1.13 3.88
N LEU A 351 -18.19 -0.97 4.03
CA LEU A 351 -17.49 -1.07 5.32
C LEU A 351 -17.96 0.03 6.30
N MET A 352 -18.04 1.28 5.84
CA MET A 352 -18.47 2.40 6.65
C MET A 352 -19.92 2.25 7.11
N LYS A 353 -20.83 1.93 6.20
CA LYS A 353 -22.26 1.76 6.46
C LYS A 353 -22.54 0.65 7.48
N ASN A 354 -21.81 -0.44 7.39
CA ASN A 354 -21.99 -1.63 8.23
C ASN A 354 -20.88 -1.78 9.28
N TRP A 355 -20.29 -0.67 9.73
CA TRP A 355 -19.17 -0.66 10.66
C TRP A 355 -19.40 -1.51 11.91
N THR A 356 -20.59 -1.40 12.54
CA THR A 356 -20.93 -2.17 13.75
C THR A 356 -20.75 -3.68 13.54
N LYS A 357 -21.04 -4.19 12.34
CA LYS A 357 -20.85 -5.60 11.97
C LYS A 357 -19.39 -5.89 11.66
N TYR A 358 -18.79 -5.06 10.80
CA TYR A 358 -17.46 -5.33 10.24
C TYR A 358 -16.31 -4.95 11.17
N ARG A 359 -16.59 -4.19 12.22
CA ARG A 359 -15.63 -3.93 13.28
C ARG A 359 -15.11 -5.20 13.94
N ASP A 360 -15.99 -6.15 14.24
CA ASP A 360 -15.67 -7.36 14.96
C ASP A 360 -15.66 -8.63 14.09
N ALA A 361 -16.28 -8.59 12.91
CA ALA A 361 -16.33 -9.71 11.97
C ALA A 361 -15.89 -9.24 10.57
N ILE A 362 -14.68 -9.63 10.17
CA ILE A 362 -14.13 -9.29 8.84
C ILE A 362 -15.00 -9.93 7.76
N PRO A 363 -15.47 -9.15 6.76
CA PRO A 363 -16.24 -9.72 5.66
C PRO A 363 -15.37 -10.67 4.82
N SER A 364 -16.00 -11.74 4.35
CA SER A 364 -15.30 -12.79 3.60
C SER A 364 -16.20 -13.39 2.53
N ALA A 365 -15.60 -13.76 1.42
CA ALA A 365 -16.23 -14.58 0.39
C ALA A 365 -15.45 -15.88 0.17
N PRO A 366 -16.10 -16.92 -0.37
CA PRO A 366 -15.43 -18.17 -0.71
C PRO A 366 -14.27 -17.95 -1.67
N ILE A 367 -13.15 -18.60 -1.38
CA ILE A 367 -11.98 -18.63 -2.26
C ILE A 367 -12.25 -19.69 -3.33
N PRO A 368 -12.26 -19.34 -4.63
CA PRO A 368 -12.44 -20.33 -5.68
C PRO A 368 -11.36 -21.43 -5.60
N ALA A 369 -11.76 -22.66 -5.84
CA ALA A 369 -10.80 -23.74 -6.00
C ALA A 369 -9.82 -23.39 -7.14
N ALA A 370 -8.52 -23.69 -6.94
CA ALA A 370 -7.58 -23.55 -8.04
C ALA A 370 -8.07 -24.36 -9.24
N PRO A 371 -7.99 -23.82 -10.47
CA PRO A 371 -8.29 -24.63 -11.65
C PRO A 371 -7.45 -25.91 -11.59
N SER A 372 -8.09 -27.05 -11.77
CA SER A 372 -7.38 -28.33 -11.93
C SER A 372 -6.39 -28.15 -13.09
N GLN A 373 -5.10 -28.33 -12.82
CA GLN A 373 -4.03 -28.29 -13.82
C GLN A 373 -4.19 -29.41 -14.84
#